data_425f953b059545d248ce730cde53f1f2
#
_entry.id   425f953b059545d248ce730cde53f1f2
#
_cell.length_a   1.000
_cell.length_b   1.000
_cell.length_c   1.000
_cell.angle_alpha   90.00
_cell.angle_beta   90.00
_cell.angle_gamma   90.00
#
_symmetry.space_group_name_H-M   'P 1'
#
loop_
_entity.id
_entity.type
_entity.pdbx_description
1 polymer ?
#
loop_
_entity_poly.entity_id
_entity_poly.type
_entity_poly.pdbx_seq_one_letter_code
_entity_poly.pdbx_strand_id
1 'polypeptide(L)'
;MNAETQTTAQLAIPGINTAQAIARFSGDEGRYRYWLAEFVSHGPAAATQIRLAIDNGTRDTAVKLAHALKGRTGMLGMNELHSIAQSLEQCLKNGEPSTLWLEELESTVQEMSTAIASVLGPIKA
;
A
#
# COMPACT_ATOMS: atom_id res chain seq x y z
N MET A 1 -4.90 10.76 32.19
CA MET A 1 -4.96 9.96 31.16
C MET A 1 -5.52 10.54 29.96
N ASN A 2 -4.96 10.43 28.88
CA ASN A 2 -5.44 11.16 27.78
C ASN A 2 -5.92 10.25 26.72
N ALA A 3 -7.03 10.63 26.15
CA ALA A 3 -7.68 9.90 25.11
C ALA A 3 -6.85 9.88 23.87
N GLU A 4 -6.08 10.91 23.64
CA GLU A 4 -5.26 10.97 22.45
C GLU A 4 -4.25 9.85 22.38
N THR A 5 -3.63 9.54 23.52
CA THR A 5 -2.64 8.48 23.55
C THR A 5 -3.28 7.13 23.21
N GLN A 6 -4.47 6.90 23.76
CA GLN A 6 -5.17 5.65 23.50
C GLN A 6 -5.60 5.54 22.06
N THR A 7 -6.09 6.64 21.50
CA THR A 7 -6.52 6.65 20.11
C THR A 7 -5.35 6.32 19.19
N THR A 8 -4.20 6.93 19.45
CA THR A 8 -3.00 6.68 18.64
C THR A 8 -2.58 5.21 18.73
N ALA A 9 -2.64 4.65 19.95
CA ALA A 9 -2.28 3.25 20.13
C ALA A 9 -3.21 2.32 19.39
N GLN A 10 -4.49 2.70 19.25
CA GLN A 10 -5.47 1.86 18.56
C GLN A 10 -5.18 1.74 17.08
N LEU A 11 -4.44 2.68 16.51
CA LEU A 11 -4.11 2.65 15.10
C LEU A 11 -2.73 2.10 14.83
N ALA A 12 -2.12 1.46 15.81
CA ALA A 12 -0.81 0.83 15.56
C ALA A 12 -1.02 -0.36 14.64
N ILE A 13 -0.43 -0.29 13.46
CA ILE A 13 -0.51 -1.35 12.45
C ILE A 13 0.92 -1.72 12.08
N PRO A 14 1.31 -2.99 12.25
CA PRO A 14 2.67 -3.39 11.90
C PRO A 14 3.01 -3.03 10.46
N GLY A 15 4.17 -2.43 10.27
CA GLY A 15 4.64 -2.07 8.95
C GLY A 15 4.13 -0.75 8.42
N ILE A 16 3.35 -0.01 9.21
CA ILE A 16 2.78 1.27 8.78
C ILE A 16 3.13 2.35 9.79
N ASN A 17 3.65 3.47 9.29
CA ASN A 17 3.88 4.65 10.12
C ASN A 17 2.59 5.46 10.17
N THR A 18 1.68 5.06 11.06
CA THR A 18 0.36 5.65 11.11
C THR A 18 0.38 7.11 11.57
N ALA A 19 1.25 7.45 12.51
CA ALA A 19 1.32 8.82 13.00
C ALA A 19 1.72 9.79 11.89
N GLN A 20 2.73 9.43 11.11
CA GLN A 20 3.17 10.25 10.01
C GLN A 20 2.09 10.37 8.93
N ALA A 21 1.43 9.27 8.63
CA ALA A 21 0.40 9.26 7.61
C ALA A 21 -0.81 10.10 8.02
N ILE A 22 -1.24 9.98 9.28
CA ILE A 22 -2.38 10.77 9.75
C ILE A 22 -2.07 12.26 9.66
N ALA A 23 -0.82 12.64 9.92
CA ALA A 23 -0.43 14.04 9.79
C ALA A 23 -0.61 14.53 8.35
N ARG A 24 -0.37 13.69 7.37
CA ARG A 24 -0.59 14.06 5.96
C ARG A 24 -2.06 14.27 5.64
N PHE A 25 -2.96 13.72 6.46
CA PHE A 25 -4.40 13.93 6.32
C PHE A 25 -4.87 15.04 7.26
N SER A 26 -3.98 15.93 7.65
CA SER A 26 -4.27 17.06 8.54
C SER A 26 -4.86 16.60 9.88
N GLY A 27 -4.44 15.43 10.33
CA GLY A 27 -4.91 14.87 11.59
C GLY A 27 -6.27 14.22 11.51
N ASP A 28 -6.86 14.12 10.32
CA ASP A 28 -8.18 13.53 10.15
C ASP A 28 -8.07 12.01 10.13
N GLU A 29 -8.18 11.39 11.30
CA GLU A 29 -8.03 9.96 11.45
C GLU A 29 -9.13 9.19 10.72
N GLY A 30 -10.36 9.74 10.72
CA GLY A 30 -11.45 9.07 10.02
C GLY A 30 -11.23 8.97 8.54
N ARG A 31 -10.69 10.03 7.94
CA ARG A 31 -10.37 10.03 6.53
C ARG A 31 -9.24 9.05 6.24
N TYR A 32 -8.24 9.00 7.11
CA TYR A 32 -7.14 8.06 6.96
C TYR A 32 -7.66 6.61 7.02
N ARG A 33 -8.55 6.31 7.96
CA ARG A 33 -9.13 4.97 8.06
C ARG A 33 -9.91 4.61 6.79
N TYR A 34 -10.60 5.58 6.22
CA TYR A 34 -11.32 5.34 4.97
C TYR A 34 -10.36 4.86 3.87
N TRP A 35 -9.23 5.55 3.72
CA TRP A 35 -8.29 5.20 2.68
C TRP A 35 -7.54 3.91 2.95
N LEU A 36 -7.34 3.56 4.23
CA LEU A 36 -6.82 2.24 4.57
C LEU A 36 -7.79 1.14 4.13
N ALA A 37 -9.07 1.34 4.38
CA ALA A 37 -10.09 0.39 3.96
C ALA A 37 -10.12 0.25 2.45
N GLU A 38 -10.00 1.38 1.74
CA GLU A 38 -9.92 1.37 0.29
C GLU A 38 -8.72 0.55 -0.20
N PHE A 39 -7.60 0.66 0.50
CA PHE A 39 -6.43 -0.13 0.13
C PHE A 39 -6.70 -1.64 0.28
N VAL A 40 -7.39 -2.03 1.35
CA VAL A 40 -7.71 -3.45 1.54
C VAL A 40 -8.56 -3.96 0.37
N SER A 41 -9.50 -3.13 -0.08
CA SER A 41 -10.38 -3.53 -1.18
C SER A 41 -9.66 -3.54 -2.53
N HIS A 42 -8.77 -2.59 -2.78
CA HIS A 42 -8.22 -2.38 -4.12
C HIS A 42 -6.76 -2.73 -4.28
N GLY A 43 -6.00 -2.83 -3.18
CA GLY A 43 -4.57 -3.11 -3.26
C GLY A 43 -4.24 -4.44 -3.93
N PRO A 44 -4.87 -5.54 -3.50
CA PRO A 44 -4.58 -6.82 -4.15
C PRO A 44 -4.93 -6.82 -5.63
N ALA A 45 -6.02 -6.14 -6.02
CA ALA A 45 -6.38 -6.03 -7.43
C ALA A 45 -5.33 -5.24 -8.21
N ALA A 46 -4.77 -4.20 -7.60
CA ALA A 46 -3.72 -3.42 -8.24
C ALA A 46 -2.49 -4.27 -8.52
N ALA A 47 -2.10 -5.10 -7.55
CA ALA A 47 -0.96 -6.00 -7.75
C ALA A 47 -1.23 -7.00 -8.88
N THR A 48 -2.46 -7.53 -8.93
CA THR A 48 -2.84 -8.44 -10.00
C THR A 48 -2.77 -7.76 -11.36
N GLN A 49 -3.22 -6.51 -11.46
CA GLN A 49 -3.18 -5.78 -12.71
C GLN A 49 -1.74 -5.53 -13.17
N ILE A 50 -0.84 -5.26 -12.22
CA ILE A 50 0.57 -5.09 -12.57
C ILE A 50 1.13 -6.38 -13.14
N ARG A 51 0.84 -7.51 -12.51
CA ARG A 51 1.30 -8.80 -13.00
C ARG A 51 0.78 -9.07 -14.41
N LEU A 52 -0.50 -8.83 -14.64
CA LEU A 52 -1.09 -9.04 -15.95
C LEU A 52 -0.43 -8.17 -17.01
N ALA A 53 -0.16 -6.91 -16.67
CA ALA A 53 0.51 -6.01 -17.62
C ALA A 53 1.90 -6.51 -17.97
N ILE A 54 2.64 -7.00 -16.98
CA ILE A 54 3.97 -7.54 -17.22
C ILE A 54 3.87 -8.80 -18.08
N ASP A 55 2.96 -9.70 -17.75
CA ASP A 55 2.80 -10.96 -18.47
C ASP A 55 2.37 -10.74 -19.91
N ASN A 56 1.60 -9.69 -20.15
CA ASN A 56 1.12 -9.36 -21.49
C ASN A 56 2.12 -8.53 -22.29
N GLY A 57 3.25 -8.19 -21.71
CA GLY A 57 4.26 -7.40 -22.40
C GLY A 57 3.94 -5.92 -22.52
N THR A 58 2.95 -5.43 -21.76
CA THR A 58 2.60 -4.01 -21.78
C THR A 58 3.37 -3.29 -20.68
N ARG A 59 4.67 -3.13 -20.89
CA ARG A 59 5.56 -2.58 -19.90
C ARG A 59 5.15 -1.17 -19.47
N ASP A 60 4.78 -0.32 -20.41
CA ASP A 60 4.42 1.06 -20.07
C ASP A 60 3.22 1.11 -19.13
N THR A 61 2.25 0.22 -19.33
CA THR A 61 1.11 0.12 -18.43
C THR A 61 1.56 -0.33 -17.05
N ALA A 62 2.45 -1.32 -16.99
CA ALA A 62 2.95 -1.80 -15.71
C ALA A 62 3.69 -0.69 -14.95
N VAL A 63 4.47 0.12 -15.66
CA VAL A 63 5.17 1.25 -15.05
C VAL A 63 4.19 2.22 -14.42
N LYS A 64 3.13 2.58 -15.16
CA LYS A 64 2.15 3.53 -14.66
C LYS A 64 1.41 2.99 -13.44
N LEU A 65 1.07 1.71 -13.46
CA LEU A 65 0.37 1.09 -12.33
C LEU A 65 1.27 1.03 -11.10
N ALA A 66 2.54 0.68 -11.28
CA ALA A 66 3.49 0.63 -10.17
C ALA A 66 3.70 2.03 -9.58
N HIS A 67 3.78 3.04 -10.45
CA HIS A 67 3.94 4.42 -10.01
C HIS A 67 2.74 4.87 -9.17
N ALA A 68 1.53 4.56 -9.62
CA ALA A 68 0.33 4.93 -8.88
C ALA A 68 0.29 4.24 -7.52
N LEU A 69 0.66 2.97 -7.47
CA LEU A 69 0.68 2.24 -6.21
C LEU A 69 1.74 2.80 -5.27
N LYS A 70 2.90 3.18 -5.81
CA LYS A 70 3.96 3.81 -5.01
C LYS A 70 3.43 5.07 -4.33
N GLY A 71 2.73 5.92 -5.06
CA GLY A 71 2.18 7.15 -4.48
C GLY A 71 1.17 6.88 -3.40
N ARG A 72 0.27 5.94 -3.65
CA ARG A 72 -0.78 5.60 -2.69
C ARG A 72 -0.20 5.04 -1.40
N THR A 73 0.75 4.10 -1.51
CA THR A 73 1.33 3.47 -0.33
C THR A 73 2.17 4.47 0.46
N GLY A 74 2.86 5.37 -0.23
CA GLY A 74 3.60 6.41 0.45
C GLY A 74 2.70 7.31 1.27
N MET A 75 1.56 7.70 0.70
CA MET A 75 0.61 8.56 1.40
C MET A 75 0.05 7.87 2.64
N LEU A 76 -0.11 6.56 2.59
CA LEU A 76 -0.70 5.80 3.68
C LEU A 76 0.32 5.36 4.74
N GLY A 77 1.59 5.68 4.56
CA GLY A 77 2.62 5.35 5.53
C GLY A 77 3.14 3.93 5.45
N MET A 78 2.88 3.25 4.33
CA MET A 78 3.34 1.88 4.11
C MET A 78 4.74 1.92 3.50
N ASN A 79 5.73 2.24 4.34
CA ASN A 79 7.06 2.58 3.85
C ASN A 79 7.75 1.43 3.12
N GLU A 80 7.60 0.21 3.62
CA GLU A 80 8.21 -0.93 2.95
C GLU A 80 7.58 -1.19 1.60
N LEU A 81 6.25 -1.19 1.54
CA LEU A 81 5.55 -1.42 0.29
C LEU A 81 5.83 -0.30 -0.71
N HIS A 82 5.94 0.93 -0.21
CA HIS A 82 6.32 2.06 -1.04
C HIS A 82 7.67 1.83 -1.70
N SER A 83 8.66 1.36 -0.93
CA SER A 83 10.00 1.09 -1.45
C SER A 83 9.98 -0.04 -2.47
N ILE A 84 9.19 -1.08 -2.22
CA ILE A 84 9.08 -2.21 -3.16
C ILE A 84 8.47 -1.74 -4.47
N ALA A 85 7.39 -0.96 -4.39
CA ALA A 85 6.75 -0.44 -5.60
C ALA A 85 7.70 0.45 -6.38
N GLN A 86 8.52 1.25 -5.69
CA GLN A 86 9.50 2.11 -6.35
C GLN A 86 10.56 1.27 -7.06
N SER A 87 11.04 0.21 -6.41
CA SER A 87 12.05 -0.66 -7.02
C SER A 87 11.48 -1.38 -8.23
N LEU A 88 10.23 -1.84 -8.14
CA LEU A 88 9.58 -2.48 -9.26
C LEU A 88 9.43 -1.51 -10.43
N GLU A 89 8.97 -0.31 -10.14
CA GLU A 89 8.84 0.72 -11.18
C GLU A 89 10.16 0.96 -11.89
N GLN A 90 11.24 1.05 -11.10
CA GLN A 90 12.56 1.34 -11.66
C GLN A 90 13.05 0.19 -12.56
N CYS A 91 12.87 -1.05 -12.10
CA CYS A 91 13.25 -2.21 -12.92
C CYS A 91 12.47 -2.24 -14.23
N LEU A 92 11.17 -1.94 -14.16
CA LEU A 92 10.36 -1.94 -15.37
C LEU A 92 10.81 -0.86 -16.35
N LYS A 93 11.14 0.32 -15.83
CA LYS A 93 11.63 1.42 -16.68
C LYS A 93 12.95 1.06 -17.35
N ASN A 94 13.81 0.35 -16.63
CA ASN A 94 15.14 0.02 -17.12
C ASN A 94 15.16 -1.25 -17.96
N GLY A 95 14.04 -1.94 -18.07
CA GLY A 95 14.01 -3.21 -18.79
C GLY A 95 14.73 -4.33 -18.10
N GLU A 96 14.88 -4.22 -16.78
CA GLU A 96 15.55 -5.24 -15.97
C GLU A 96 14.56 -6.30 -15.50
N PRO A 97 15.05 -7.50 -15.14
CA PRO A 97 14.16 -8.52 -14.60
C PRO A 97 13.43 -8.01 -13.37
N SER A 98 12.11 -8.20 -13.33
CA SER A 98 11.28 -7.63 -12.29
C SER A 98 10.60 -8.70 -11.44
N THR A 99 10.83 -9.98 -11.70
CA THR A 99 10.09 -11.06 -11.06
C THR A 99 10.18 -11.02 -9.54
N LEU A 100 11.38 -10.81 -9.00
CA LEU A 100 11.56 -10.79 -7.55
C LEU A 100 10.80 -9.64 -6.92
N TRP A 101 10.86 -8.46 -7.52
CA TRP A 101 10.16 -7.30 -6.98
C TRP A 101 8.65 -7.46 -7.09
N LEU A 102 8.19 -8.10 -8.17
CA LEU A 102 6.75 -8.35 -8.32
C LEU A 102 6.26 -9.31 -7.24
N GLU A 103 7.02 -10.37 -6.98
CA GLU A 103 6.65 -11.33 -5.95
C GLU A 103 6.64 -10.69 -4.57
N GLU A 104 7.65 -9.85 -4.28
CA GLU A 104 7.68 -9.11 -3.03
C GLU A 104 6.49 -8.18 -2.91
N LEU A 105 6.14 -7.52 -4.00
CA LEU A 105 4.99 -6.63 -4.00
C LEU A 105 3.70 -7.38 -3.66
N GLU A 106 3.49 -8.51 -4.34
CA GLU A 106 2.28 -9.30 -4.12
C GLU A 106 2.18 -9.79 -2.68
N SER A 107 3.29 -10.27 -2.16
CA SER A 107 3.33 -10.78 -0.79
C SER A 107 3.08 -9.66 0.23
N THR A 108 3.74 -8.53 0.04
CA THR A 108 3.63 -7.42 0.98
C THR A 108 2.26 -6.76 0.93
N VAL A 109 1.66 -6.65 -0.27
CA VAL A 109 0.29 -6.15 -0.39
C VAL A 109 -0.66 -7.03 0.42
N GLN A 110 -0.48 -8.34 0.32
CA GLN A 110 -1.34 -9.27 1.06
C GLN A 110 -1.15 -9.12 2.56
N GLU A 111 0.11 -9.01 3.01
CA GLU A 111 0.41 -8.82 4.42
C GLU A 111 -0.19 -7.54 4.96
N MET A 112 -0.07 -6.46 4.21
CA MET A 112 -0.60 -5.17 4.63
C MET A 112 -2.12 -5.20 4.68
N SER A 113 -2.74 -5.81 3.69
CA SER A 113 -4.20 -5.92 3.67
C SER A 113 -4.70 -6.69 4.88
N THR A 114 -4.03 -7.78 5.22
CA THR A 114 -4.41 -8.59 6.38
C THR A 114 -4.21 -7.80 7.68
N ALA A 115 -3.08 -7.10 7.81
CA ALA A 115 -2.79 -6.34 9.02
C ALA A 115 -3.80 -5.21 9.20
N ILE A 116 -4.15 -4.51 8.12
CA ILE A 116 -5.12 -3.43 8.20
C ILE A 116 -6.49 -3.96 8.58
N ALA A 117 -6.93 -5.02 7.93
CA ALA A 117 -8.24 -5.60 8.21
C ALA A 117 -8.33 -6.07 9.67
N SER A 118 -7.23 -6.58 10.21
CA SER A 118 -7.19 -7.02 11.59
C SER A 118 -7.43 -5.86 12.56
N VAL A 119 -6.94 -4.67 12.23
CA VAL A 119 -7.09 -3.51 13.10
C VAL A 119 -8.42 -2.81 12.89
N LEU A 120 -8.85 -2.66 11.64
CA LEU A 120 -10.10 -1.94 11.33
C LEU A 120 -11.35 -2.78 11.61
N GLY A 121 -11.19 -4.11 11.67
CA GLY A 121 -12.31 -5.01 11.78
C GLY A 121 -12.97 -5.26 10.44
N PRO A 122 -14.15 -5.88 10.42
CA PRO A 122 -14.83 -6.22 9.16
C PRO A 122 -15.08 -4.97 8.33
N ILE A 123 -14.72 -5.05 7.05
CA ILE A 123 -14.91 -3.96 6.12
C ILE A 123 -16.10 -4.28 5.24
N LYS A 124 -17.08 -3.40 5.26
CA LYS A 124 -18.27 -3.62 4.46
C LYS A 124 -18.07 -3.04 3.07
N ALA A 125 -18.46 -3.84 2.12
CA ALA A 125 -18.37 -3.42 0.74
C ALA A 125 -19.37 -2.33 0.42
#